data_caf1a5abfa83af3342a2811349a2771f
#
_entry.id   caf1a5abfa83af3342a2811349a2771f
#
_cell.length_a   1.000
_cell.length_b   1.000
_cell.length_c   1.000
_cell.angle_alpha   90.00
_cell.angle_beta   90.00
_cell.angle_gamma   90.00
#
_symmetry.space_group_name_H-M   'P 1'
#
loop_
_entity.id
_entity.type
_entity.pdbx_description
1 polymer ?
#
loop_
_entity_poly.entity_id
_entity_poly.type
_entity_poly.pdbx_seq_one_letter_code
_entity_poly.pdbx_strand_id
1 'polypeptide(L)'
;PIYGGETLTITGKFLGRKGHNSTLPTAIVGRTWCLKTEILSEEKVTCLVAPSHAGVSSSLSRNIIVTVNDHTDPANLKNQMFRYQKPEIKSVTPARGPVVGNVKITVRGNYLGNEKHQGMVSIGGFRCKKTTFLTPTKLECITPPSLFVGNANLTVSILGTKSNKLPYFYDGPHVFGIEPKSGPSYGTQKVTVKGMNFGDPIADKDVTVDVFIGNGTCENVKRISQTELTCITPPGTARDNIVRVHVGITQGLSHENATYHYRI
;
A
#
# COMPACT_ATOMS: atom_id res chain seq x y z
N PRO A 1 -10.97 10.70 -13.38
CA PRO A 1 -9.95 10.45 -12.35
C PRO A 1 -9.02 11.66 -12.15
N ILE A 2 -8.31 11.71 -11.01
CA ILE A 2 -7.40 12.81 -10.66
C ILE A 2 -6.20 12.92 -11.61
N TYR A 3 -5.82 11.83 -12.24
CA TYR A 3 -4.72 11.77 -13.20
C TYR A 3 -5.13 12.18 -14.63
N GLY A 4 -6.36 12.69 -14.83
CA GLY A 4 -6.87 13.11 -16.13
C GLY A 4 -7.05 11.96 -17.12
N GLY A 5 -6.97 12.29 -18.40
CA GLY A 5 -7.07 11.32 -19.51
C GLY A 5 -8.50 11.04 -19.99
N GLU A 6 -9.51 11.63 -19.34
CA GLU A 6 -10.90 11.56 -19.83
C GLU A 6 -11.17 12.65 -20.88
N THR A 7 -12.01 12.32 -21.85
CA THR A 7 -12.49 13.27 -22.84
C THR A 7 -13.81 13.88 -22.37
N LEU A 8 -13.78 15.18 -22.10
CA LEU A 8 -14.95 15.96 -21.71
C LEU A 8 -15.55 16.59 -22.97
N THR A 9 -16.86 16.41 -23.18
CA THR A 9 -17.59 17.14 -24.24
C THR A 9 -18.21 18.38 -23.63
N ILE A 10 -17.85 19.53 -24.18
CA ILE A 10 -18.35 20.84 -23.78
C ILE A 10 -19.32 21.31 -24.86
N THR A 11 -20.53 21.67 -24.45
CA THR A 11 -21.59 22.19 -25.35
C THR A 11 -21.81 23.67 -25.08
N GLY A 12 -21.96 24.44 -26.12
CA GLY A 12 -22.17 25.90 -26.04
C GLY A 12 -22.54 26.48 -27.38
N LYS A 13 -22.49 27.80 -27.50
CA LYS A 13 -22.69 28.51 -28.79
C LYS A 13 -21.39 29.20 -29.19
N PHE A 14 -21.15 29.27 -30.49
CA PHE A 14 -19.99 29.97 -31.07
C PHE A 14 -18.62 29.41 -30.60
N LEU A 15 -18.54 28.09 -30.39
CA LEU A 15 -17.34 27.40 -29.92
C LEU A 15 -16.26 27.21 -31.01
N GLY A 16 -16.48 27.79 -32.20
CA GLY A 16 -15.56 27.73 -33.33
C GLY A 16 -16.06 26.88 -34.50
N ARG A 17 -15.34 26.92 -35.61
CA ARG A 17 -15.70 26.22 -36.87
C ARG A 17 -14.68 25.15 -37.23
N LYS A 18 -15.15 23.95 -37.51
CA LYS A 18 -14.29 22.86 -37.99
C LYS A 18 -13.66 23.24 -39.32
N GLY A 19 -12.32 23.12 -39.42
CA GLY A 19 -11.59 23.38 -40.67
C GLY A 19 -11.04 24.80 -40.81
N HIS A 20 -11.28 25.72 -39.91
CA HIS A 20 -10.63 27.04 -39.88
C HIS A 20 -9.44 27.02 -38.91
N ASN A 21 -8.23 27.10 -39.41
CA ASN A 21 -6.98 27.05 -38.63
C ASN A 21 -6.71 28.27 -37.74
N SER A 22 -7.48 29.35 -37.89
CA SER A 22 -7.24 30.60 -37.17
C SER A 22 -7.84 30.70 -35.78
N THR A 23 -8.63 29.70 -35.33
CA THR A 23 -9.40 29.82 -34.10
C THR A 23 -9.61 28.48 -33.41
N LEU A 24 -8.51 27.88 -32.95
CA LEU A 24 -8.64 26.71 -32.10
C LEU A 24 -9.10 27.16 -30.71
N PRO A 25 -10.26 26.70 -30.22
CA PRO A 25 -10.67 26.99 -28.88
C PRO A 25 -9.71 26.35 -27.89
N THR A 26 -9.41 27.07 -26.85
CA THR A 26 -8.67 26.53 -25.71
C THR A 26 -9.63 26.30 -24.58
N ALA A 27 -9.52 25.18 -23.87
CA ALA A 27 -10.32 24.89 -22.71
C ALA A 27 -9.43 24.66 -21.49
N ILE A 28 -9.90 25.19 -20.36
CA ILE A 28 -9.22 25.10 -19.06
C ILE A 28 -10.16 24.41 -18.09
N VAL A 29 -9.66 23.45 -17.34
CA VAL A 29 -10.37 22.84 -16.21
C VAL A 29 -9.66 23.28 -14.92
N GLY A 30 -10.27 24.24 -14.22
CA GLY A 30 -9.70 24.89 -13.07
C GLY A 30 -8.52 25.80 -13.42
N ARG A 31 -7.31 25.33 -13.22
CA ARG A 31 -6.06 26.06 -13.53
C ARG A 31 -5.20 25.32 -14.55
N THR A 32 -5.73 24.28 -15.19
CA THR A 32 -4.97 23.39 -16.05
C THR A 32 -5.59 23.39 -17.43
N TRP A 33 -4.77 23.63 -18.44
CA TRP A 33 -5.19 23.51 -19.83
C TRP A 33 -5.54 22.07 -20.17
N CYS A 34 -6.55 21.88 -21.03
CA CYS A 34 -6.80 20.59 -21.63
C CYS A 34 -5.56 20.15 -22.42
N LEU A 35 -5.20 18.87 -22.34
CA LEU A 35 -4.06 18.30 -23.10
C LEU A 35 -4.30 18.40 -24.60
N LYS A 36 -5.55 18.33 -25.03
CA LYS A 36 -6.00 18.48 -26.41
C LYS A 36 -7.43 19.02 -26.41
N THR A 37 -7.70 19.95 -27.30
CA THR A 37 -9.03 20.49 -27.57
C THR A 37 -9.36 20.30 -29.04
N GLU A 38 -10.53 19.78 -29.36
CA GLU A 38 -11.00 19.56 -30.75
C GLU A 38 -12.41 20.10 -30.95
N ILE A 39 -12.62 20.79 -32.08
CA ILE A 39 -13.95 21.25 -32.48
C ILE A 39 -14.69 20.10 -33.17
N LEU A 40 -15.80 19.68 -32.63
CA LEU A 40 -16.72 18.73 -33.27
C LEU A 40 -17.73 19.46 -34.15
N SER A 41 -18.28 20.59 -33.65
CA SER A 41 -19.20 21.49 -34.33
C SER A 41 -19.12 22.89 -33.73
N GLU A 42 -19.86 23.86 -34.31
CA GLU A 42 -19.97 25.23 -33.77
C GLU A 42 -20.53 25.27 -32.33
N GLU A 43 -21.18 24.18 -31.90
CA GLU A 43 -21.81 24.07 -30.58
C GLU A 43 -21.14 23.01 -29.69
N LYS A 44 -20.11 22.29 -30.16
CA LYS A 44 -19.48 21.19 -29.43
C LYS A 44 -17.97 21.18 -29.60
N VAL A 45 -17.29 21.13 -28.45
CA VAL A 45 -15.84 21.01 -28.34
C VAL A 45 -15.51 19.86 -27.41
N THR A 46 -14.46 19.08 -27.72
CA THR A 46 -13.92 18.10 -26.77
C THR A 46 -12.66 18.64 -26.12
N CYS A 47 -12.47 18.25 -24.88
CA CYS A 47 -11.28 18.52 -24.09
C CYS A 47 -10.73 17.22 -23.50
N LEU A 48 -9.50 16.88 -23.82
CA LEU A 48 -8.78 15.82 -23.12
C LEU A 48 -8.27 16.41 -21.81
N VAL A 49 -8.89 15.99 -20.69
CA VAL A 49 -8.64 16.55 -19.38
C VAL A 49 -7.22 16.22 -18.90
N ALA A 50 -6.48 17.25 -18.51
CA ALA A 50 -5.16 17.11 -17.91
C ALA A 50 -5.24 16.59 -16.46
N PRO A 51 -4.14 16.03 -15.91
CA PRO A 51 -4.06 15.70 -14.48
C PRO A 51 -4.35 16.91 -13.60
N SER A 52 -5.01 16.69 -12.47
CA SER A 52 -5.17 17.74 -11.46
C SER A 52 -3.81 18.11 -10.86
N HIS A 53 -3.59 19.40 -10.56
CA HIS A 53 -2.36 19.82 -9.90
C HIS A 53 -2.21 19.15 -8.53
N ALA A 54 -1.01 18.65 -8.25
CA ALA A 54 -0.68 18.05 -6.97
C ALA A 54 -0.89 19.05 -5.82
N GLY A 55 -1.43 18.57 -4.70
CA GLY A 55 -1.55 19.34 -3.46
C GLY A 55 -2.84 20.14 -3.29
N VAL A 56 -3.79 20.13 -4.23
CA VAL A 56 -5.09 20.79 -4.05
C VAL A 56 -6.08 19.85 -3.38
N SER A 57 -5.98 19.76 -2.07
CA SER A 57 -6.65 18.78 -1.21
C SER A 57 -8.13 19.09 -0.89
N SER A 58 -8.61 20.31 -1.06
CA SER A 58 -9.89 20.69 -0.44
C SER A 58 -11.12 20.61 -1.33
N SER A 59 -10.96 20.66 -2.65
CA SER A 59 -12.07 20.47 -3.59
C SER A 59 -11.59 19.88 -4.91
N LEU A 60 -12.14 18.75 -5.28
CA LEU A 60 -11.89 18.11 -6.58
C LEU A 60 -12.75 18.72 -7.69
N SER A 61 -13.67 19.64 -7.35
CA SER A 61 -14.49 20.37 -8.30
C SER A 61 -13.72 21.52 -8.90
N ARG A 62 -13.81 21.72 -10.21
CA ARG A 62 -13.12 22.74 -10.98
C ARG A 62 -14.05 23.39 -11.99
N ASN A 63 -13.97 24.69 -12.13
CA ASN A 63 -14.69 25.40 -13.19
C ASN A 63 -14.12 25.01 -14.56
N ILE A 64 -14.98 24.97 -15.55
CA ILE A 64 -14.62 24.78 -16.95
C ILE A 64 -14.69 26.14 -17.63
N ILE A 65 -13.62 26.53 -18.30
CA ILE A 65 -13.53 27.79 -19.05
C ILE A 65 -13.15 27.43 -20.48
N VAL A 66 -13.88 27.97 -21.43
CA VAL A 66 -13.55 27.85 -22.86
C VAL A 66 -13.27 29.26 -23.40
N THR A 67 -12.15 29.41 -24.08
CA THR A 67 -11.75 30.66 -24.72
C THR A 67 -11.65 30.41 -26.22
N VAL A 68 -12.24 31.25 -27.01
CA VAL A 68 -12.19 31.24 -28.47
C VAL A 68 -11.72 32.62 -28.94
N ASN A 69 -10.62 32.72 -29.68
CA ASN A 69 -10.03 33.99 -30.13
C ASN A 69 -9.85 35.01 -28.98
N ASP A 70 -9.26 34.58 -27.87
CA ASP A 70 -9.02 35.40 -26.68
C ASP A 70 -10.31 35.96 -26.03
N HIS A 71 -11.48 35.55 -26.51
CA HIS A 71 -12.76 35.87 -25.90
C HIS A 71 -13.22 34.73 -24.99
N THR A 72 -13.39 35.06 -23.73
CA THR A 72 -13.92 34.14 -22.71
C THR A 72 -15.32 34.60 -22.33
N ASP A 73 -16.30 33.68 -22.27
CA ASP A 73 -17.62 34.02 -21.75
C ASP A 73 -17.60 34.11 -20.22
N PRO A 74 -17.65 35.32 -19.63
CA PRO A 74 -17.63 35.49 -18.18
C PRO A 74 -18.95 35.14 -17.51
N ALA A 75 -20.06 35.04 -18.27
CA ALA A 75 -21.40 34.86 -17.71
C ALA A 75 -21.71 33.40 -17.31
N ASN A 76 -21.02 32.43 -17.92
CA ASN A 76 -21.29 30.99 -17.71
C ASN A 76 -20.35 30.27 -16.73
N LEU A 77 -19.43 31.01 -16.11
CA LEU A 77 -18.38 30.40 -15.25
C LEU A 77 -18.89 29.84 -13.90
N LYS A 78 -20.10 30.22 -13.47
CA LYS A 78 -20.56 29.90 -12.11
C LYS A 78 -21.19 28.53 -11.94
N ASN A 79 -21.62 27.85 -13.01
CA ASN A 79 -22.42 26.63 -12.92
C ASN A 79 -21.84 25.39 -13.64
N GLN A 80 -20.73 25.53 -14.36
CA GLN A 80 -20.11 24.44 -15.09
C GLN A 80 -18.89 23.91 -14.32
N MET A 81 -19.10 22.86 -13.55
CA MET A 81 -18.03 22.30 -12.70
C MET A 81 -17.67 20.88 -13.12
N PHE A 82 -16.41 20.66 -13.42
CA PHE A 82 -15.83 19.33 -13.55
C PHE A 82 -15.33 18.83 -12.20
N ARG A 83 -15.68 17.59 -11.86
CA ARG A 83 -15.22 16.98 -10.61
C ARG A 83 -14.22 15.85 -10.88
N TYR A 84 -12.99 16.06 -10.46
CA TYR A 84 -12.01 15.00 -10.43
C TYR A 84 -12.37 13.90 -9.42
N GLN A 85 -12.28 12.64 -9.84
CA GLN A 85 -12.50 11.50 -8.97
C GLN A 85 -11.19 11.09 -8.30
N LYS A 86 -11.20 11.00 -6.97
CA LYS A 86 -10.07 10.49 -6.19
C LYS A 86 -9.96 8.97 -6.31
N PRO A 87 -8.78 8.38 -6.06
CA PRO A 87 -8.66 6.94 -5.99
C PRO A 87 -9.55 6.37 -4.88
N GLU A 88 -10.14 5.22 -5.14
CA GLU A 88 -11.01 4.50 -4.21
C GLU A 88 -10.58 3.04 -4.16
N ILE A 89 -10.34 2.50 -2.95
CA ILE A 89 -10.02 1.10 -2.74
C ILE A 89 -11.29 0.37 -2.32
N LYS A 90 -11.57 -0.78 -2.95
CA LYS A 90 -12.71 -1.65 -2.66
C LYS A 90 -12.31 -2.92 -1.92
N SER A 91 -11.17 -3.51 -2.28
CA SER A 91 -10.70 -4.73 -1.65
C SER A 91 -9.18 -4.88 -1.72
N VAL A 92 -8.65 -5.67 -0.82
CA VAL A 92 -7.27 -6.13 -0.79
C VAL A 92 -7.24 -7.64 -0.55
N THR A 93 -6.40 -8.36 -1.29
CA THR A 93 -6.30 -9.83 -1.19
C THR A 93 -4.85 -10.27 -1.37
N PRO A 94 -4.28 -11.04 -0.42
CA PRO A 94 -4.79 -11.29 0.93
C PRO A 94 -4.89 -10.02 1.77
N ALA A 95 -5.81 -10.00 2.76
CA ALA A 95 -6.03 -8.86 3.66
C ALA A 95 -5.19 -8.96 4.95
N ARG A 96 -4.31 -9.94 5.02
CA ARG A 96 -3.40 -10.18 6.14
C ARG A 96 -2.10 -10.81 5.70
N GLY A 97 -1.07 -10.68 6.53
CA GLY A 97 0.24 -11.32 6.32
C GLY A 97 1.19 -11.06 7.47
N PRO A 98 2.38 -11.67 7.48
CA PRO A 98 3.34 -11.58 8.57
C PRO A 98 3.89 -10.16 8.74
N VAL A 99 4.31 -9.83 9.97
CA VAL A 99 4.95 -8.55 10.32
C VAL A 99 6.23 -8.26 9.53
N VAL A 100 6.92 -9.27 9.04
CA VAL A 100 8.09 -9.12 8.15
C VAL A 100 7.73 -8.54 6.79
N GLY A 101 6.45 -8.57 6.42
CA GLY A 101 5.99 -8.16 5.10
C GLY A 101 6.29 -9.20 4.02
N ASN A 102 6.77 -8.72 2.85
CA ASN A 102 7.14 -9.54 1.67
C ASN A 102 5.99 -10.37 1.07
N VAL A 103 4.76 -10.08 1.43
CA VAL A 103 3.58 -10.70 0.84
C VAL A 103 3.15 -9.93 -0.39
N LYS A 104 2.91 -10.65 -1.49
CA LYS A 104 2.31 -10.08 -2.68
C LYS A 104 0.80 -9.96 -2.47
N ILE A 105 0.30 -8.75 -2.42
CA ILE A 105 -1.13 -8.45 -2.31
C ILE A 105 -1.66 -7.81 -3.58
N THR A 106 -2.93 -8.05 -3.87
CA THR A 106 -3.68 -7.40 -4.95
C THR A 106 -4.64 -6.37 -4.34
N VAL A 107 -4.53 -5.13 -4.75
CA VAL A 107 -5.44 -4.03 -4.38
C VAL A 107 -6.37 -3.76 -5.55
N ARG A 108 -7.68 -3.81 -5.32
CA ARG A 108 -8.73 -3.55 -6.33
C ARG A 108 -9.53 -2.32 -5.93
N GLY A 109 -9.93 -1.54 -6.93
CA GLY A 109 -10.69 -0.32 -6.69
C GLY A 109 -11.01 0.43 -7.97
N ASN A 110 -11.24 1.74 -7.83
CA ASN A 110 -11.51 2.64 -8.95
C ASN A 110 -10.44 3.73 -8.98
N TYR A 111 -10.07 4.17 -10.18
CA TYR A 111 -9.15 5.29 -10.39
C TYR A 111 -7.80 5.11 -9.72
N LEU A 112 -7.23 3.89 -9.78
CA LEU A 112 -5.97 3.54 -9.12
C LEU A 112 -4.72 3.94 -9.93
N GLY A 113 -4.87 4.68 -11.01
CA GLY A 113 -3.79 5.21 -11.83
C GLY A 113 -3.90 4.87 -13.31
N ASN A 114 -2.90 5.27 -14.03
CA ASN A 114 -2.63 4.91 -15.43
C ASN A 114 -1.12 4.69 -15.61
N GLU A 115 -0.67 4.41 -16.84
CA GLU A 115 0.75 4.16 -17.14
C GLU A 115 1.68 5.31 -16.73
N LYS A 116 1.22 6.56 -16.87
CA LYS A 116 2.00 7.77 -16.54
C LYS A 116 1.93 8.15 -15.06
N HIS A 117 0.79 7.91 -14.42
CA HIS A 117 0.52 8.31 -13.03
C HIS A 117 0.01 7.10 -12.24
N GLN A 118 0.96 6.26 -11.84
CA GLN A 118 0.68 5.04 -11.10
C GLN A 118 0.36 5.33 -9.63
N GLY A 119 -0.61 4.57 -9.09
CA GLY A 119 -0.93 4.64 -7.67
C GLY A 119 0.19 4.02 -6.82
N MET A 120 0.54 4.70 -5.73
CA MET A 120 1.46 4.18 -4.72
C MET A 120 0.67 3.62 -3.55
N VAL A 121 0.89 2.35 -3.23
CA VAL A 121 0.28 1.67 -2.07
C VAL A 121 1.13 1.87 -0.83
N SER A 122 0.48 2.19 0.29
CA SER A 122 1.12 2.29 1.61
C SER A 122 0.27 1.57 2.65
N ILE A 123 0.91 0.93 3.63
CA ILE A 123 0.27 0.20 4.73
C ILE A 123 0.88 0.71 6.04
N GLY A 124 0.04 1.18 6.98
CA GLY A 124 0.51 1.75 8.24
C GLY A 124 1.40 2.99 8.10
N GLY A 125 1.32 3.69 6.96
CA GLY A 125 2.19 4.82 6.63
C GLY A 125 3.46 4.45 5.87
N PHE A 126 3.84 3.18 5.81
CA PHE A 126 5.00 2.69 5.07
C PHE A 126 4.63 2.32 3.64
N ARG A 127 5.44 2.75 2.68
CA ARG A 127 5.24 2.39 1.26
C ARG A 127 5.51 0.91 1.05
N CYS A 128 4.74 0.28 0.17
CA CYS A 128 5.07 -1.06 -0.33
C CYS A 128 6.51 -1.10 -0.89
N LYS A 129 7.21 -2.20 -0.65
CA LYS A 129 8.56 -2.41 -1.21
C LYS A 129 8.57 -2.29 -2.74
N LYS A 130 7.49 -2.76 -3.37
CA LYS A 130 7.23 -2.60 -4.79
C LYS A 130 5.72 -2.46 -5.01
N THR A 131 5.30 -1.45 -5.77
CA THR A 131 3.94 -1.35 -6.29
C THR A 131 4.01 -1.51 -7.81
N THR A 132 3.15 -2.36 -8.37
CA THR A 132 3.06 -2.62 -9.81
C THR A 132 1.67 -2.23 -10.28
N PHE A 133 1.60 -1.31 -11.24
CA PHE A 133 0.36 -0.95 -11.92
C PHE A 133 0.00 -2.07 -12.91
N LEU A 134 -1.22 -2.56 -12.86
CA LEU A 134 -1.75 -3.54 -13.82
C LEU A 134 -2.87 -2.95 -14.67
N THR A 135 -3.83 -2.30 -14.03
CA THR A 135 -4.96 -1.63 -14.69
C THR A 135 -5.43 -0.45 -13.83
N PRO A 136 -6.27 0.47 -14.36
CA PRO A 136 -6.88 1.54 -13.57
C PRO A 136 -7.71 1.07 -12.36
N THR A 137 -8.00 -0.23 -12.28
CA THR A 137 -8.78 -0.84 -11.20
C THR A 137 -8.00 -1.88 -10.39
N LYS A 138 -6.71 -2.12 -10.72
CA LYS A 138 -5.92 -3.19 -10.09
C LYS A 138 -4.45 -2.80 -9.95
N LEU A 139 -3.94 -2.86 -8.72
CA LEU A 139 -2.51 -2.75 -8.38
C LEU A 139 -2.05 -4.03 -7.69
N GLU A 140 -0.77 -4.36 -7.83
CA GLU A 140 -0.08 -5.32 -6.97
C GLU A 140 0.94 -4.59 -6.09
N CYS A 141 1.11 -5.07 -4.87
CA CYS A 141 2.06 -4.52 -3.92
C CYS A 141 2.79 -5.67 -3.20
N ILE A 142 4.09 -5.51 -2.99
CA ILE A 142 4.85 -6.31 -2.03
C ILE A 142 4.84 -5.55 -0.72
N THR A 143 4.25 -6.14 0.32
CA THR A 143 4.00 -5.46 1.59
C THR A 143 5.30 -5.07 2.30
N PRO A 144 5.33 -3.89 2.95
CA PRO A 144 6.44 -3.50 3.81
C PRO A 144 6.39 -4.30 5.12
N PRO A 145 7.47 -4.34 5.91
CA PRO A 145 7.41 -4.81 7.28
C PRO A 145 6.57 -3.86 8.15
N SER A 146 6.06 -4.37 9.26
CA SER A 146 5.35 -3.60 10.27
C SER A 146 6.14 -3.51 11.57
N LEU A 147 5.97 -2.42 12.32
CA LEU A 147 6.55 -2.24 13.65
C LEU A 147 5.70 -2.89 14.74
N PHE A 148 4.48 -3.34 14.43
CA PHE A 148 3.55 -3.93 15.39
C PHE A 148 2.63 -4.95 14.72
N VAL A 149 2.13 -5.86 15.54
CA VAL A 149 1.08 -6.84 15.18
C VAL A 149 -0.28 -6.16 15.24
N GLY A 150 -1.17 -6.44 14.30
CA GLY A 150 -2.53 -5.94 14.30
C GLY A 150 -2.93 -5.19 13.04
N ASN A 151 -4.00 -4.41 13.13
CA ASN A 151 -4.56 -3.66 12.02
C ASN A 151 -3.73 -2.46 11.64
N ALA A 152 -3.41 -2.33 10.36
CA ALA A 152 -2.80 -1.17 9.75
C ALA A 152 -3.68 -0.65 8.62
N ASN A 153 -3.70 0.67 8.41
CA ASN A 153 -4.47 1.28 7.33
C ASN A 153 -3.72 1.17 6.00
N LEU A 154 -4.32 0.48 5.03
CA LEU A 154 -3.87 0.49 3.64
C LEU A 154 -4.50 1.66 2.89
N THR A 155 -3.69 2.39 2.14
CA THR A 155 -4.10 3.53 1.30
C THR A 155 -3.39 3.50 -0.04
N VAL A 156 -4.02 4.10 -1.06
CA VAL A 156 -3.40 4.39 -2.35
C VAL A 156 -3.28 5.90 -2.52
N SER A 157 -2.14 6.36 -2.97
CA SER A 157 -1.90 7.79 -3.25
C SER A 157 -1.52 7.99 -4.71
N ILE A 158 -2.15 8.96 -5.38
CA ILE A 158 -1.86 9.36 -6.75
C ILE A 158 -1.78 10.88 -6.79
N LEU A 159 -0.68 11.43 -7.31
CA LEU A 159 -0.46 12.88 -7.36
C LEU A 159 -0.74 13.57 -6.02
N GLY A 160 -0.34 12.95 -4.90
CA GLY A 160 -0.55 13.48 -3.55
C GLY A 160 -1.96 13.28 -2.97
N THR A 161 -2.93 12.83 -3.77
CA THR A 161 -4.30 12.58 -3.30
C THR A 161 -4.44 11.14 -2.82
N LYS A 162 -4.94 10.99 -1.58
CA LYS A 162 -5.12 9.68 -0.93
C LYS A 162 -6.53 9.14 -1.16
N SER A 163 -6.62 7.81 -1.27
CA SER A 163 -7.87 7.05 -1.28
C SER A 163 -8.54 7.03 0.11
N ASN A 164 -9.69 6.35 0.20
CA ASN A 164 -10.19 5.79 1.46
C ASN A 164 -9.17 4.81 2.05
N LYS A 165 -9.38 4.42 3.32
CA LYS A 165 -8.57 3.46 4.06
C LYS A 165 -9.26 2.09 4.05
N LEU A 166 -8.48 1.02 3.89
CA LEU A 166 -8.90 -0.35 4.17
C LEU A 166 -7.99 -0.97 5.24
N PRO A 167 -8.52 -1.84 6.09
CA PRO A 167 -7.69 -2.56 7.06
C PRO A 167 -6.84 -3.63 6.35
N TYR A 168 -5.59 -3.75 6.80
CA TYR A 168 -4.69 -4.84 6.52
C TYR A 168 -4.14 -5.34 7.85
N PHE A 169 -4.19 -6.64 8.11
CA PHE A 169 -3.78 -7.20 9.39
C PHE A 169 -2.38 -7.78 9.31
N TYR A 170 -1.49 -7.32 10.18
CA TYR A 170 -0.16 -7.90 10.34
C TYR A 170 -0.17 -8.97 11.43
N ASP A 171 0.19 -10.20 11.04
CA ASP A 171 0.29 -11.35 11.93
C ASP A 171 1.69 -11.41 12.56
N GLY A 172 1.72 -11.59 13.88
CA GLY A 172 2.95 -11.88 14.62
C GLY A 172 3.48 -13.29 14.40
N PRO A 173 4.70 -13.58 14.87
CA PRO A 173 5.20 -14.95 14.94
C PRO A 173 4.32 -15.78 15.86
N HIS A 174 4.20 -17.07 15.56
CA HIS A 174 3.44 -18.02 16.37
C HIS A 174 4.27 -19.28 16.59
N VAL A 175 4.46 -19.68 17.85
CA VAL A 175 5.24 -20.88 18.23
C VAL A 175 4.29 -22.02 18.53
N PHE A 176 4.48 -23.15 17.85
CA PHE A 176 3.70 -24.36 18.04
C PHE A 176 4.39 -25.37 18.95
N GLY A 177 5.71 -25.40 18.94
CA GLY A 177 6.48 -26.35 19.69
C GLY A 177 8.00 -26.13 19.61
N ILE A 178 8.71 -26.91 20.43
CA ILE A 178 10.17 -26.97 20.47
C ILE A 178 10.63 -28.42 20.59
N GLU A 179 11.67 -28.78 19.90
CA GLU A 179 12.26 -30.12 19.88
C GLU A 179 13.79 -30.06 20.07
N PRO A 180 14.36 -30.85 21.02
CA PRO A 180 13.68 -31.63 22.04
C PRO A 180 12.92 -30.73 23.03
N LYS A 181 11.91 -31.30 23.72
CA LYS A 181 11.06 -30.57 24.69
C LYS A 181 11.72 -30.33 26.03
N SER A 182 12.86 -30.91 26.27
CA SER A 182 13.59 -30.78 27.54
C SER A 182 15.08 -30.98 27.36
N GLY A 183 15.87 -30.40 28.30
CA GLY A 183 17.31 -30.54 28.35
C GLY A 183 17.94 -30.01 29.63
N PRO A 184 19.26 -29.95 29.72
CA PRO A 184 19.97 -29.61 30.93
C PRO A 184 19.75 -28.13 31.34
N SER A 185 19.75 -27.89 32.65
CA SER A 185 19.52 -26.53 33.20
C SER A 185 20.71 -25.58 32.93
N TYR A 186 21.89 -26.08 32.64
CA TYR A 186 23.01 -25.26 32.22
C TYR A 186 22.93 -24.79 30.76
N GLY A 187 21.93 -25.26 30.01
CA GLY A 187 21.73 -24.88 28.60
C GLY A 187 22.59 -25.68 27.62
N THR A 188 23.09 -24.97 26.56
CA THR A 188 24.00 -25.51 25.51
C THR A 188 23.42 -26.58 24.60
N GLN A 189 22.13 -26.88 24.70
CA GLN A 189 21.46 -27.83 23.82
C GLN A 189 20.95 -27.16 22.55
N LYS A 190 21.23 -27.79 21.41
CA LYS A 190 20.62 -27.37 20.16
C LYS A 190 19.15 -27.79 20.13
N VAL A 191 18.28 -26.85 19.84
CA VAL A 191 16.82 -27.04 19.73
C VAL A 191 16.30 -26.53 18.41
N THR A 192 15.17 -27.10 17.98
CA THR A 192 14.40 -26.66 16.82
C THR A 192 13.07 -26.11 17.31
N VAL A 193 12.76 -24.84 16.99
CA VAL A 193 11.49 -24.19 17.29
C VAL A 193 10.63 -24.23 16.05
N LYS A 194 9.42 -24.79 16.20
CA LYS A 194 8.43 -24.91 15.11
C LYS A 194 7.29 -23.91 15.32
N GLY A 195 6.87 -23.26 14.22
CA GLY A 195 5.84 -22.21 14.29
C GLY A 195 5.42 -21.69 12.93
N MET A 196 5.04 -20.43 12.88
CA MET A 196 4.75 -19.69 11.63
C MET A 196 5.14 -18.22 11.74
N ASN A 197 5.21 -17.55 10.60
CA ASN A 197 5.53 -16.12 10.47
C ASN A 197 6.93 -15.74 10.97
N PHE A 198 7.88 -16.66 10.92
CA PHE A 198 9.28 -16.39 11.30
C PHE A 198 10.05 -15.61 10.21
N GLY A 199 9.45 -15.41 9.03
CA GLY A 199 10.07 -14.79 7.86
C GLY A 199 10.82 -15.79 6.98
N ASP A 200 11.10 -15.37 5.76
CA ASP A 200 11.85 -16.15 4.79
C ASP A 200 13.37 -16.01 5.04
N PRO A 201 14.16 -17.10 5.08
CA PRO A 201 15.60 -17.02 5.36
C PRO A 201 16.41 -16.23 4.32
N ILE A 202 15.90 -16.09 3.09
CA ILE A 202 16.57 -15.38 2.00
C ILE A 202 16.00 -13.98 1.84
N ALA A 203 14.66 -13.85 1.71
CA ALA A 203 13.99 -12.58 1.46
C ALA A 203 14.01 -11.65 2.68
N ASP A 204 14.06 -12.21 3.90
CA ASP A 204 14.07 -11.48 5.17
C ASP A 204 15.40 -11.63 5.94
N LYS A 205 16.51 -11.85 5.23
CA LYS A 205 17.83 -12.06 5.84
C LYS A 205 18.28 -10.94 6.78
N ASP A 206 17.87 -9.70 6.47
CA ASP A 206 18.22 -8.50 7.24
C ASP A 206 17.26 -8.24 8.42
N VAL A 207 16.23 -9.07 8.58
CA VAL A 207 15.29 -9.00 9.70
C VAL A 207 15.80 -9.89 10.83
N THR A 208 16.04 -9.31 12.00
CA THR A 208 16.48 -10.03 13.19
C THR A 208 15.43 -11.02 13.68
N VAL A 209 15.86 -12.13 14.23
CA VAL A 209 15.01 -13.12 14.90
C VAL A 209 15.66 -13.52 16.19
N ASP A 210 14.94 -13.35 17.30
CA ASP A 210 15.38 -13.75 18.62
C ASP A 210 14.43 -14.81 19.19
N VAL A 211 14.99 -15.80 19.85
CA VAL A 211 14.27 -16.86 20.54
C VAL A 211 14.56 -16.76 22.03
N PHE A 212 13.51 -16.76 22.83
CA PHE A 212 13.58 -16.71 24.29
C PHE A 212 13.01 -17.98 24.90
N ILE A 213 13.69 -18.53 25.91
CA ILE A 213 13.18 -19.63 26.74
C ILE A 213 13.15 -19.14 28.17
N GLY A 214 11.94 -18.91 28.71
CA GLY A 214 11.76 -18.20 29.96
C GLY A 214 12.30 -16.77 29.87
N ASN A 215 13.30 -16.44 30.70
CA ASN A 215 13.96 -15.13 30.69
C ASN A 215 15.31 -15.14 29.94
N GLY A 216 15.76 -16.29 29.45
CA GLY A 216 17.03 -16.44 28.75
C GLY A 216 16.84 -16.30 27.23
N THR A 217 17.86 -15.71 26.57
CA THR A 217 17.91 -15.58 25.10
C THR A 217 18.71 -16.73 24.52
N CYS A 218 18.17 -17.42 23.53
CA CYS A 218 18.89 -18.44 22.78
C CYS A 218 20.08 -17.85 22.01
N GLU A 219 21.15 -18.63 21.94
CA GLU A 219 22.33 -18.29 21.16
C GLU A 219 22.27 -18.93 19.76
N ASN A 220 23.01 -18.35 18.80
CA ASN A 220 23.15 -18.88 17.45
C ASN A 220 21.82 -19.18 16.75
N VAL A 221 20.85 -18.27 16.88
CA VAL A 221 19.54 -18.41 16.22
C VAL A 221 19.74 -18.42 14.71
N LYS A 222 19.21 -19.46 14.07
CA LYS A 222 19.21 -19.59 12.61
C LYS A 222 17.81 -19.82 12.10
N ARG A 223 17.38 -19.02 11.14
CA ARG A 223 16.13 -19.22 10.41
C ARG A 223 16.36 -20.28 9.33
N ILE A 224 15.66 -21.41 9.45
CA ILE A 224 15.72 -22.53 8.49
C ILE A 224 14.64 -22.34 7.43
N SER A 225 13.46 -21.92 7.86
CA SER A 225 12.31 -21.63 6.99
C SER A 225 11.38 -20.61 7.64
N GLN A 226 10.26 -20.29 6.99
CA GLN A 226 9.21 -19.46 7.56
C GLN A 226 8.53 -20.07 8.78
N THR A 227 8.74 -21.36 9.02
CA THR A 227 8.09 -22.17 10.06
C THR A 227 9.06 -22.85 11.00
N GLU A 228 10.38 -22.67 10.81
CA GLU A 228 11.39 -23.40 11.58
C GLU A 228 12.61 -22.54 11.89
N LEU A 229 12.98 -22.50 13.17
CA LEU A 229 14.20 -21.87 13.71
C LEU A 229 15.02 -22.92 14.45
N THR A 230 16.33 -22.76 14.46
CA THR A 230 17.22 -23.50 15.36
C THR A 230 18.02 -22.55 16.22
N CYS A 231 18.30 -22.94 17.47
CA CYS A 231 19.17 -22.17 18.37
C CYS A 231 19.81 -23.08 19.43
N ILE A 232 20.68 -22.48 20.23
CA ILE A 232 21.29 -23.10 21.40
C ILE A 232 20.59 -22.54 22.64
N THR A 233 20.11 -23.43 23.52
CA THR A 233 19.38 -23.02 24.73
C THR A 233 20.28 -22.27 25.71
N PRO A 234 19.77 -21.19 26.35
CA PRO A 234 20.46 -20.53 27.45
C PRO A 234 20.40 -21.39 28.72
N PRO A 235 21.13 -21.09 29.77
CA PRO A 235 20.91 -21.63 31.12
C PRO A 235 19.48 -21.24 31.60
N GLY A 236 18.84 -22.16 32.32
CA GLY A 236 17.49 -21.94 32.82
C GLY A 236 17.18 -22.66 34.12
N THR A 237 16.03 -22.31 34.72
CA THR A 237 15.56 -22.94 35.95
C THR A 237 14.84 -24.25 35.65
N ALA A 238 15.04 -25.28 36.51
CA ALA A 238 14.43 -26.61 36.38
C ALA A 238 12.89 -26.55 36.57
N ARG A 239 12.22 -26.12 35.51
CA ARG A 239 10.75 -26.02 35.37
C ARG A 239 10.37 -25.86 33.93
N ASP A 240 9.09 -25.80 33.63
CA ASP A 240 8.59 -25.41 32.33
C ASP A 240 8.81 -23.92 32.06
N ASN A 241 9.44 -23.62 30.97
CA ASN A 241 9.76 -22.26 30.53
C ASN A 241 9.09 -21.98 29.20
N ILE A 242 8.36 -20.89 29.11
CA ILE A 242 7.67 -20.47 27.89
C ILE A 242 8.69 -20.15 26.81
N VAL A 243 8.43 -20.63 25.59
CA VAL A 243 9.22 -20.33 24.39
C VAL A 243 8.58 -19.18 23.64
N ARG A 244 9.34 -18.11 23.39
CA ARG A 244 8.88 -16.92 22.69
C ARG A 244 9.80 -16.62 21.50
N VAL A 245 9.25 -16.07 20.43
CA VAL A 245 10.00 -15.64 19.25
C VAL A 245 9.66 -14.18 18.96
N HIS A 246 10.70 -13.38 18.76
CA HIS A 246 10.57 -12.02 18.24
C HIS A 246 11.11 -11.98 16.83
N VAL A 247 10.45 -11.23 15.95
CA VAL A 247 10.86 -11.06 14.57
C VAL A 247 10.89 -9.56 14.25
N GLY A 248 12.03 -9.06 13.86
CA GLY A 248 12.26 -7.64 13.60
C GLY A 248 12.16 -6.78 14.86
N ILE A 249 11.71 -5.55 14.71
CA ILE A 249 11.56 -4.58 15.82
C ILE A 249 10.19 -4.74 16.51
N THR A 250 9.38 -5.69 16.07
CA THR A 250 8.02 -5.84 16.57
C THR A 250 8.02 -6.36 17.99
N GLN A 251 7.34 -5.64 18.89
CA GLN A 251 7.00 -6.13 20.23
C GLN A 251 5.84 -7.16 20.20
N GLY A 252 5.69 -7.88 19.10
CA GLY A 252 4.69 -8.93 18.95
C GLY A 252 5.18 -10.20 19.64
N LEU A 253 4.71 -10.43 20.85
CA LEU A 253 4.87 -11.73 21.53
C LEU A 253 4.19 -12.80 20.67
N SER A 254 4.91 -13.91 20.44
CA SER A 254 4.29 -15.13 19.93
C SER A 254 3.15 -15.55 20.87
N HIS A 255 2.02 -15.99 20.30
CA HIS A 255 1.00 -16.68 21.11
C HIS A 255 1.62 -17.93 21.73
N GLU A 256 1.52 -18.05 23.05
CA GLU A 256 2.32 -18.89 23.90
C GLU A 256 1.66 -20.26 24.07
N ASN A 257 2.05 -21.26 23.27
CA ASN A 257 1.62 -22.65 23.49
C ASN A 257 2.79 -23.64 23.59
N ALA A 258 4.05 -23.17 23.53
CA ALA A 258 5.21 -24.03 23.59
C ALA A 258 6.01 -23.78 24.87
N THR A 259 6.34 -24.86 25.56
CA THR A 259 7.21 -24.84 26.75
C THR A 259 8.42 -25.73 26.55
N TYR A 260 9.53 -25.36 27.17
CA TYR A 260 10.74 -26.14 27.27
C TYR A 260 11.04 -26.43 28.74
N HIS A 261 11.27 -27.72 29.08
CA HIS A 261 11.53 -28.17 30.44
C HIS A 261 13.02 -28.30 30.71
N TYR A 262 13.57 -27.52 31.61
CA TYR A 262 14.94 -27.70 32.08
C TYR A 262 15.00 -28.80 33.14
N ARG A 263 15.97 -29.71 33.01
CA ARG A 263 16.29 -30.78 33.98
C ARG A 263 17.56 -30.42 34.72
N ILE A 264 17.62 -30.82 36.00
CA ILE A 264 18.81 -30.74 36.82
C ILE A 264 19.83 -31.77 36.37
#